data_eaaf49b9e1d8e6f9e0c135b80baebd16
#
_entry.id   eaaf49b9e1d8e6f9e0c135b80baebd16
#
_cell.length_a   1.000
_cell.length_b   1.000
_cell.length_c   1.000
_cell.angle_alpha   90.00
_cell.angle_beta   90.00
_cell.angle_gamma   90.00
#
_symmetry.space_group_name_H-M   'P 1'
#
loop_
_entity.id
_entity.type
_entity.pdbx_description
1 polymer ?
#
loop_
_entity_poly.entity_id
_entity_poly.type
_entity_poly.pdbx_seq_one_letter_code
_entity_poly.pdbx_strand_id
1 'polypeptide(L)'
;MQYPIPNGVFLFALFCLLISPADAHDCWGGHHGGDGWNCDHHGSRGAVQSQGSGAPSYAATAPKVVEGKISEIIYLPGETADSAMVEVRMLVSAGAMLVRLAPVGLLKQSQLILREGDAVSVTGFEVSGMDGVLVVATEIHKGDKRLVLRDPRGRPVW
;
A
#
# COMPACT_ATOMS: atom_id res chain seq x y z
N MET A 1 -18.95 -42.71 -17.93
CA MET A 1 -19.92 -41.64 -17.62
C MET A 1 -19.24 -40.33 -17.95
N GLN A 2 -19.65 -39.69 -19.06
CA GLN A 2 -19.09 -38.43 -19.56
C GLN A 2 -19.96 -37.28 -19.06
N TYR A 3 -19.37 -36.28 -18.42
CA TYR A 3 -20.06 -35.04 -18.08
C TYR A 3 -19.83 -34.00 -19.20
N PRO A 4 -20.88 -33.33 -19.69
CA PRO A 4 -20.74 -32.30 -20.70
C PRO A 4 -20.29 -30.98 -20.07
N ILE A 5 -19.33 -30.30 -20.75
CA ILE A 5 -18.87 -28.96 -20.42
C ILE A 5 -19.84 -27.95 -21.07
N PRO A 6 -20.42 -26.98 -20.39
CA PRO A 6 -21.20 -25.93 -21.02
C PRO A 6 -20.27 -24.84 -21.62
N ASN A 7 -20.40 -24.66 -22.92
CA ASN A 7 -19.81 -23.55 -23.67
C ASN A 7 -20.41 -22.20 -23.23
N GLY A 8 -19.70 -21.46 -22.41
CA GLY A 8 -20.01 -20.06 -22.10
C GLY A 8 -19.44 -19.14 -23.17
N VAL A 9 -20.30 -18.66 -24.05
CA VAL A 9 -19.97 -17.61 -25.02
C VAL A 9 -19.83 -16.30 -24.26
N PHE A 10 -18.59 -15.81 -24.10
CA PHE A 10 -18.34 -14.46 -23.59
C PHE A 10 -18.48 -13.44 -24.73
N LEU A 11 -19.58 -12.69 -24.68
CA LEU A 11 -19.86 -11.55 -25.56
C LEU A 11 -18.99 -10.37 -25.08
N PHE A 12 -17.92 -10.04 -25.81
CA PHE A 12 -17.14 -8.82 -25.59
C PHE A 12 -17.96 -7.62 -26.11
N ALA A 13 -18.52 -6.85 -25.18
CA ALA A 13 -19.07 -5.54 -25.48
C ALA A 13 -17.91 -4.54 -25.61
N LEU A 14 -17.65 -4.13 -26.84
CA LEU A 14 -16.72 -3.07 -27.21
C LEU A 14 -17.29 -1.71 -26.80
N PHE A 15 -16.83 -1.14 -25.69
CA PHE A 15 -17.22 0.21 -25.26
C PHE A 15 -16.22 1.21 -25.84
N CYS A 16 -16.61 1.83 -26.98
CA CYS A 16 -15.91 2.99 -27.53
C CYS A 16 -16.14 4.21 -26.63
N LEU A 17 -15.14 4.63 -25.85
CA LEU A 17 -15.12 5.91 -25.17
C LEU A 17 -14.57 6.98 -26.11
N LEU A 18 -15.45 7.89 -26.51
CA LEU A 18 -15.14 9.13 -27.20
C LEU A 18 -14.37 10.06 -26.24
N ILE A 19 -13.11 10.28 -26.50
CA ILE A 19 -12.29 11.28 -25.80
C ILE A 19 -12.47 12.59 -26.55
N SER A 20 -13.13 13.56 -25.93
CA SER A 20 -13.17 14.95 -26.38
C SER A 20 -11.89 15.67 -25.93
N PRO A 21 -11.23 16.42 -26.79
CA PRO A 21 -10.15 17.31 -26.38
C PRO A 21 -10.76 18.60 -25.81
N ALA A 22 -10.46 18.93 -24.57
CA ALA A 22 -10.81 20.20 -23.94
C ALA A 22 -9.58 21.12 -23.94
N ASP A 23 -9.71 22.17 -24.73
CA ASP A 23 -9.25 23.54 -24.60
C ASP A 23 -7.95 23.85 -23.87
N ALA A 24 -6.95 24.16 -24.69
CA ALA A 24 -5.79 24.96 -24.32
C ALA A 24 -6.23 26.42 -24.12
N HIS A 25 -6.19 26.93 -22.92
CA HIS A 25 -6.25 28.37 -22.65
C HIS A 25 -4.85 28.97 -22.69
N ASP A 26 -4.54 29.56 -23.86
CA ASP A 26 -3.46 30.52 -24.03
C ASP A 26 -3.75 31.77 -23.20
N CYS A 27 -2.96 32.03 -22.18
CA CYS A 27 -2.84 33.34 -21.56
C CYS A 27 -1.64 34.06 -22.15
N TRP A 28 -1.90 34.81 -23.25
CA TRP A 28 -0.93 35.68 -23.87
C TRP A 28 -1.19 37.13 -23.44
N GLY A 29 -0.12 37.74 -22.94
CA GLY A 29 0.22 39.14 -23.22
C GLY A 29 -0.47 40.21 -22.41
N GLY A 30 0.35 40.95 -21.69
CA GLY A 30 0.04 42.30 -21.19
C GLY A 30 1.24 42.95 -20.54
N HIS A 31 2.13 43.53 -21.36
CA HIS A 31 3.09 44.53 -20.90
C HIS A 31 2.34 45.80 -20.51
N HIS A 32 2.43 46.25 -19.30
CA HIS A 32 2.40 47.68 -18.98
C HIS A 32 3.27 47.95 -17.75
N GLY A 33 4.23 48.86 -17.94
CA GLY A 33 5.12 49.37 -16.92
C GLY A 33 4.38 50.28 -15.94
N GLY A 34 4.99 50.55 -14.83
CA GLY A 34 4.60 51.60 -13.90
C GLY A 34 4.94 51.27 -12.48
N ASP A 35 6.00 51.92 -12.00
CA ASP A 35 6.13 52.47 -10.67
C ASP A 35 6.18 51.58 -9.44
N GLY A 36 7.35 51.68 -8.85
CA GLY A 36 7.84 51.34 -7.55
C GLY A 36 6.85 51.17 -6.42
N TRP A 37 6.76 49.93 -5.94
CA TRP A 37 6.32 49.66 -4.57
C TRP A 37 7.46 48.97 -3.84
N ASN A 38 8.02 49.74 -2.91
CA ASN A 38 9.03 49.31 -1.96
C ASN A 38 8.34 48.31 -0.99
N CYS A 39 8.49 46.99 -1.24
CA CYS A 39 8.06 45.99 -0.31
C CYS A 39 9.17 45.79 0.71
N ASP A 40 9.06 46.45 1.84
CA ASP A 40 9.80 46.10 3.04
C ASP A 40 9.52 44.64 3.41
N HIS A 41 10.41 43.77 2.96
CA HIS A 41 10.43 42.38 3.41
C HIS A 41 10.90 42.32 4.86
N HIS A 42 9.99 42.53 5.79
CA HIS A 42 10.14 41.97 7.11
C HIS A 42 10.19 40.45 6.93
N GLY A 43 11.42 39.95 6.91
CA GLY A 43 11.73 38.55 6.84
C GLY A 43 11.20 37.79 8.02
N SER A 44 9.95 37.38 7.96
CA SER A 44 9.49 36.22 8.69
C SER A 44 10.18 35.03 8.05
N ARG A 45 11.31 34.64 8.64
CA ARG A 45 11.89 33.31 8.43
C ARG A 45 10.86 32.28 8.91
N GLY A 46 9.85 32.04 8.06
CA GLY A 46 9.04 30.85 8.17
C GLY A 46 10.01 29.68 8.10
N ALA A 47 10.23 29.05 9.25
CA ALA A 47 10.88 27.78 9.28
C ALA A 47 10.13 26.90 8.28
N VAL A 48 10.78 26.58 7.16
CA VAL A 48 10.35 25.51 6.28
C VAL A 48 10.44 24.29 7.18
N GLN A 49 9.30 23.95 7.77
CA GLN A 49 9.14 22.63 8.37
C GLN A 49 9.33 21.68 7.21
N SER A 50 10.55 21.13 7.12
CA SER A 50 10.79 19.92 6.36
C SER A 50 9.74 18.94 6.87
N GLN A 51 8.68 18.76 6.08
CA GLN A 51 7.77 17.63 6.23
C GLN A 51 8.66 16.42 6.02
N GLY A 52 9.28 15.99 7.12
CA GLY A 52 9.93 14.72 7.19
C GLY A 52 8.93 13.72 6.65
N SER A 53 9.34 12.88 5.74
CA SER A 53 8.61 11.72 5.24
C SER A 53 8.21 10.89 6.47
N GLY A 54 7.14 11.32 7.14
CA GLY A 54 6.61 10.68 8.31
C GLY A 54 6.07 9.34 7.87
N ALA A 55 6.83 8.29 8.14
CA ALA A 55 6.23 6.98 8.18
C ALA A 55 4.97 7.11 9.05
N PRO A 56 3.81 6.63 8.56
CA PRO A 56 2.56 6.78 9.28
C PRO A 56 2.77 6.25 10.71
N SER A 57 2.49 7.11 11.69
CA SER A 57 2.63 6.73 13.09
C SER A 57 1.46 5.80 13.42
N TYR A 58 1.67 4.50 13.32
CA TYR A 58 0.72 3.48 13.75
C TYR A 58 0.61 3.37 15.28
N ALA A 59 1.34 4.22 16.02
CA ALA A 59 1.46 4.16 17.47
C ALA A 59 0.17 4.46 18.25
N ALA A 60 -0.91 4.85 17.56
CA ALA A 60 -2.18 5.18 18.23
C ALA A 60 -3.04 3.94 18.55
N THR A 61 -2.74 2.78 17.98
CA THR A 61 -3.53 1.56 18.15
C THR A 61 -2.66 0.45 18.75
N ALA A 62 -3.16 -0.27 19.73
CA ALA A 62 -2.45 -1.44 20.26
C ALA A 62 -2.33 -2.51 19.16
N PRO A 63 -1.17 -3.17 19.03
CA PRO A 63 -1.01 -4.25 18.06
C PRO A 63 -1.97 -5.40 18.38
N LYS A 64 -2.56 -5.98 17.35
CA LYS A 64 -3.43 -7.16 17.45
C LYS A 64 -2.72 -8.37 16.87
N VAL A 65 -3.06 -9.53 17.42
CA VAL A 65 -2.67 -10.83 16.86
C VAL A 65 -3.82 -11.34 16.00
N VAL A 66 -3.52 -11.71 14.78
CA VAL A 66 -4.48 -12.24 13.80
C VAL A 66 -3.98 -13.61 13.34
N GLU A 67 -4.77 -14.63 13.54
CA GLU A 67 -4.49 -15.99 13.10
C GLU A 67 -5.40 -16.40 11.97
N GLY A 68 -4.84 -17.06 10.96
CA GLY A 68 -5.61 -17.47 9.79
C GLY A 68 -4.81 -18.25 8.78
N LYS A 69 -5.44 -18.49 7.62
CA LYS A 69 -4.79 -19.13 6.47
C LYS A 69 -4.63 -18.12 5.34
N ILE A 70 -3.50 -18.14 4.69
CA ILE A 70 -3.26 -17.35 3.48
C ILE A 70 -4.15 -17.88 2.37
N SER A 71 -5.02 -17.04 1.82
CA SER A 71 -5.85 -17.37 0.66
C SER A 71 -5.28 -16.83 -0.65
N GLU A 72 -4.46 -15.77 -0.57
CA GLU A 72 -3.88 -15.13 -1.74
C GLU A 72 -2.61 -14.39 -1.35
N ILE A 73 -1.62 -14.36 -2.23
CA ILE A 73 -0.40 -13.56 -2.08
C ILE A 73 -0.38 -12.50 -3.18
N ILE A 74 -0.32 -11.23 -2.78
CA ILE A 74 -0.39 -10.07 -3.66
C ILE A 74 0.98 -9.38 -3.66
N TYR A 75 1.52 -9.10 -4.84
CA TYR A 75 2.76 -8.36 -5.01
C TYR A 75 2.46 -6.96 -5.51
N LEU A 76 2.68 -5.95 -4.67
CA LEU A 76 2.58 -4.56 -5.07
C LEU A 76 3.87 -4.13 -5.76
N PRO A 77 3.78 -3.40 -6.88
CA PRO A 77 4.96 -2.97 -7.62
C PRO A 77 5.94 -2.17 -6.76
N GLY A 78 7.25 -2.43 -6.96
CA GLY A 78 8.35 -1.66 -6.42
C GLY A 78 9.30 -1.26 -7.56
N GLU A 79 10.32 -0.47 -7.27
CA GLU A 79 11.34 -0.07 -8.27
C GLU A 79 12.13 -1.27 -8.79
N THR A 80 12.29 -2.29 -7.97
CA THR A 80 12.95 -3.56 -8.30
C THR A 80 12.08 -4.73 -7.85
N ALA A 81 12.37 -5.94 -8.35
CA ALA A 81 11.68 -7.15 -7.93
C ALA A 81 11.81 -7.42 -6.41
N ASP A 82 12.92 -7.04 -5.80
CA ASP A 82 13.16 -7.25 -4.37
C ASP A 82 12.52 -6.15 -3.49
N SER A 83 12.26 -4.96 -4.05
CA SER A 83 11.54 -3.87 -3.36
C SER A 83 10.01 -3.98 -3.49
N ALA A 84 9.51 -4.89 -4.33
CA ALA A 84 8.08 -5.16 -4.42
C ALA A 84 7.53 -5.55 -3.05
N MET A 85 6.46 -4.87 -2.62
CA MET A 85 5.84 -5.13 -1.31
C MET A 85 4.93 -6.34 -1.39
N VAL A 86 4.99 -7.19 -0.37
CA VAL A 86 4.12 -8.37 -0.26
C VAL A 86 2.95 -8.06 0.65
N GLU A 87 1.76 -8.26 0.15
CA GLU A 87 0.53 -8.33 0.91
C GLU A 87 -0.04 -9.75 0.83
N VAL A 88 -0.74 -10.16 1.86
CA VAL A 88 -1.46 -11.42 1.85
C VAL A 88 -2.91 -11.19 2.24
N ARG A 89 -3.81 -11.89 1.56
CA ARG A 89 -5.18 -12.02 2.02
C ARG A 89 -5.27 -13.23 2.91
N MET A 90 -5.73 -13.04 4.14
CA MET A 90 -5.89 -14.13 5.12
C MET A 90 -7.37 -14.40 5.37
N LEU A 91 -7.73 -15.67 5.43
CA LEU A 91 -9.03 -16.11 5.97
C LEU A 91 -8.89 -16.29 7.47
N VAL A 92 -9.60 -15.46 8.20
CA VAL A 92 -9.69 -15.46 9.65
C VAL A 92 -11.11 -15.80 10.10
N SER A 93 -11.34 -16.05 11.38
CA SER A 93 -12.69 -16.37 11.90
C SER A 93 -13.74 -15.30 11.60
N ALA A 94 -13.34 -14.04 11.50
CA ALA A 94 -14.21 -12.90 11.20
C ALA A 94 -14.39 -12.63 9.69
N GLY A 95 -13.78 -13.41 8.79
CA GLY A 95 -13.86 -13.23 7.34
C GLY A 95 -12.50 -13.10 6.66
N ALA A 96 -12.44 -12.39 5.53
CA ALA A 96 -11.19 -12.12 4.83
C ALA A 96 -10.55 -10.83 5.33
N MET A 97 -9.24 -10.84 5.52
CA MET A 97 -8.45 -9.69 5.98
C MET A 97 -7.21 -9.49 5.11
N LEU A 98 -6.92 -8.26 4.76
CA LEU A 98 -5.70 -7.91 4.03
C LEU A 98 -4.59 -7.55 5.02
N VAL A 99 -3.39 -8.12 4.80
CA VAL A 99 -2.23 -7.93 5.66
C VAL A 99 -1.03 -7.53 4.84
N ARG A 100 -0.47 -6.36 5.11
CA ARG A 100 0.77 -5.87 4.50
C ARG A 100 1.96 -6.37 5.30
N LEU A 101 2.85 -7.09 4.64
CA LEU A 101 4.02 -7.70 5.26
C LEU A 101 5.27 -6.82 5.07
N ALA A 102 6.08 -7.15 4.09
CA ALA A 102 7.42 -6.61 3.87
C ALA A 102 7.79 -6.71 2.38
N PRO A 103 8.92 -6.09 1.95
CA PRO A 103 9.47 -6.31 0.63
C PRO A 103 9.88 -7.78 0.40
N VAL A 104 9.77 -8.21 -0.86
CA VAL A 104 10.18 -9.56 -1.31
C VAL A 104 11.60 -9.89 -0.87
N GLY A 105 12.53 -8.93 -0.97
CA GLY A 105 13.93 -9.12 -0.58
C GLY A 105 14.10 -9.55 0.87
N LEU A 106 13.37 -8.92 1.81
CA LEU A 106 13.42 -9.31 3.21
C LEU A 106 12.90 -10.74 3.44
N LEU A 107 11.77 -11.08 2.81
CA LEU A 107 11.19 -12.42 2.94
C LEU A 107 12.12 -13.50 2.40
N LYS A 108 12.78 -13.25 1.26
CA LYS A 108 13.80 -14.15 0.71
C LYS A 108 14.99 -14.34 1.64
N GLN A 109 15.54 -13.24 2.19
CA GLN A 109 16.68 -13.28 3.11
C GLN A 109 16.37 -14.04 4.41
N SER A 110 15.16 -13.91 4.91
CA SER A 110 14.71 -14.59 6.13
C SER A 110 14.38 -16.08 5.91
N GLN A 111 14.41 -16.55 4.69
CA GLN A 111 14.00 -17.91 4.31
C GLN A 111 12.55 -18.24 4.76
N LEU A 112 11.72 -17.24 4.93
CA LEU A 112 10.30 -17.40 5.22
C LEU A 112 9.53 -17.54 3.91
N ILE A 113 9.31 -18.77 3.49
CA ILE A 113 8.55 -19.06 2.27
C ILE A 113 7.06 -19.12 2.63
N LEU A 114 6.27 -18.19 2.08
CA LEU A 114 4.83 -18.15 2.21
C LEU A 114 4.16 -18.77 0.98
N ARG A 115 3.08 -19.50 1.21
CA ARG A 115 2.25 -20.12 0.16
C ARG A 115 0.79 -19.97 0.51
N GLU A 116 -0.06 -20.00 -0.49
CA GLU A 116 -1.51 -20.12 -0.28
C GLU A 116 -1.82 -21.42 0.49
N GLY A 117 -2.74 -21.33 1.41
CA GLY A 117 -3.09 -22.43 2.34
C GLY A 117 -2.27 -22.48 3.62
N ASP A 118 -1.15 -21.75 3.72
CA ASP A 118 -0.34 -21.72 4.95
C ASP A 118 -1.14 -21.14 6.12
N ALA A 119 -1.07 -21.81 7.26
CA ALA A 119 -1.52 -21.25 8.52
C ALA A 119 -0.44 -20.35 9.10
N VAL A 120 -0.82 -19.11 9.40
CA VAL A 120 0.09 -18.08 9.94
C VAL A 120 -0.58 -17.31 11.06
N SER A 121 0.25 -16.79 11.97
CA SER A 121 -0.15 -15.82 12.99
C SER A 121 0.60 -14.52 12.72
N VAL A 122 -0.11 -13.41 12.66
CA VAL A 122 0.44 -12.08 12.37
C VAL A 122 0.13 -11.15 13.51
N THR A 123 1.15 -10.47 14.03
CA THR A 123 0.99 -9.34 14.95
C THR A 123 1.12 -8.06 14.15
N GLY A 124 0.21 -7.11 14.32
CA GLY A 124 0.25 -5.86 13.56
C GLY A 124 -0.77 -4.83 14.02
N PHE A 125 -0.75 -3.69 13.34
CA PHE A 125 -1.67 -2.57 13.59
C PHE A 125 -2.76 -2.54 12.52
N GLU A 126 -4.00 -2.35 12.94
CA GLU A 126 -5.09 -2.09 12.02
C GLU A 126 -5.06 -0.64 11.53
N VAL A 127 -5.17 -0.48 10.22
CA VAL A 127 -5.25 0.80 9.54
C VAL A 127 -6.52 0.81 8.71
N SER A 128 -7.40 1.76 8.96
CA SER A 128 -8.56 1.99 8.12
C SER A 128 -8.17 2.80 6.90
N GLY A 129 -8.46 2.28 5.72
CA GLY A 129 -8.26 2.95 4.43
C GLY A 129 -9.57 3.06 3.65
N MET A 130 -9.49 3.63 2.46
CA MET A 130 -10.65 3.76 1.56
C MET A 130 -11.19 2.39 1.11
N ASP A 131 -10.30 1.41 0.99
CA ASP A 131 -10.61 0.04 0.53
C ASP A 131 -10.91 -0.95 1.68
N GLY A 132 -11.08 -0.44 2.91
CA GLY A 132 -11.38 -1.26 4.08
C GLY A 132 -10.27 -1.28 5.14
N VAL A 133 -10.26 -2.35 5.95
CA VAL A 133 -9.26 -2.51 7.02
C VAL A 133 -8.07 -3.29 6.50
N LEU A 134 -6.89 -2.69 6.67
CA LEU A 134 -5.59 -3.29 6.38
C LEU A 134 -4.84 -3.51 7.70
N VAL A 135 -4.26 -4.69 7.88
CA VAL A 135 -3.32 -4.94 8.97
C VAL A 135 -1.89 -4.71 8.48
N VAL A 136 -1.16 -3.80 9.11
CA VAL A 136 0.26 -3.60 8.86
C VAL A 136 1.04 -4.47 9.85
N ALA A 137 1.63 -5.56 9.35
CA ALA A 137 2.30 -6.54 10.18
C ALA A 137 3.60 -6.00 10.80
N THR A 138 3.77 -6.18 12.10
CA THR A 138 5.05 -5.98 12.79
C THR A 138 5.83 -7.28 12.90
N GLU A 139 5.12 -8.39 12.93
CA GLU A 139 5.69 -9.71 13.07
C GLU A 139 4.81 -10.76 12.40
N ILE A 140 5.42 -11.81 11.85
CA ILE A 140 4.73 -12.98 11.30
C ILE A 140 5.34 -14.28 11.82
N HIS A 141 4.49 -15.22 12.16
CA HIS A 141 4.84 -16.58 12.56
C HIS A 141 4.26 -17.59 11.57
N LYS A 142 5.07 -18.55 11.16
CA LYS A 142 4.66 -19.71 10.37
C LYS A 142 5.33 -20.97 10.94
N GLY A 143 4.57 -21.83 11.62
CA GLY A 143 5.12 -22.94 12.39
C GLY A 143 6.13 -22.42 13.42
N ASP A 144 7.34 -22.96 13.41
CA ASP A 144 8.42 -22.55 14.35
C ASP A 144 9.20 -21.32 13.86
N LYS A 145 8.91 -20.81 12.67
CA LYS A 145 9.60 -19.63 12.12
C LYS A 145 8.90 -18.35 12.55
N ARG A 146 9.71 -17.42 13.06
CA ARG A 146 9.32 -16.08 13.45
C ARG A 146 10.12 -15.05 12.66
N LEU A 147 9.45 -14.06 12.12
CA LEU A 147 10.10 -12.94 11.44
C LEU A 147 9.54 -11.62 11.93
N VAL A 148 10.43 -10.78 12.47
CA VAL A 148 10.12 -9.40 12.81
C VAL A 148 10.24 -8.54 11.56
N LEU A 149 9.19 -7.78 11.26
CA LEU A 149 9.07 -6.93 10.07
C LEU A 149 9.19 -5.45 10.43
N ARG A 150 8.74 -5.06 11.61
CA ARG A 150 8.77 -3.66 12.09
C ARG A 150 9.08 -3.62 13.57
N ASP A 151 9.62 -2.49 14.00
CA ASP A 151 9.83 -2.22 15.42
C ASP A 151 8.49 -1.97 16.17
N PRO A 152 8.47 -1.90 17.49
CA PRO A 152 7.25 -1.64 18.27
C PRO A 152 6.57 -0.31 17.96
N ARG A 153 7.25 0.62 17.26
CA ARG A 153 6.72 1.89 16.78
C ARG A 153 6.19 1.81 15.36
N GLY A 154 6.21 0.62 14.75
CA GLY A 154 5.75 0.38 13.38
C GLY A 154 6.75 0.75 12.29
N ARG A 155 8.00 1.12 12.63
CA ARG A 155 9.04 1.45 11.63
C ARG A 155 9.61 0.17 11.03
N PRO A 156 9.77 0.11 9.69
CA PRO A 156 10.39 -1.01 9.03
C PRO A 156 11.80 -1.33 9.57
N VAL A 157 12.16 -2.62 9.59
CA VAL A 157 13.51 -3.07 9.96
C VAL A 157 14.41 -3.34 8.75
N TRP A 158 13.93 -3.02 7.53
CA TRP A 158 14.65 -3.13 6.26
C TRP A 158 15.02 -1.77 5.68
#